data_76e59d4369285ede5758985de547231c
#
_entry.id   76e59d4369285ede5758985de547231c
#
_cell.length_a   1.000
_cell.length_b   1.000
_cell.length_c   1.000
_cell.angle_alpha   90.00
_cell.angle_beta   90.00
_cell.angle_gamma   90.00
#
_symmetry.space_group_name_H-M   'P 1'
#
loop_
_entity.id
_entity.type
_entity.pdbx_description
1 polymer ?
#
loop_
_entity_poly.entity_id
_entity_poly.type
_entity_poly.pdbx_seq_one_letter_code
_entity_poly.pdbx_strand_id
1 'polypeptide(L)'
;MAKVLGIDLGTTNSAMAVVEIGQPRVLENKEGMRTTPSVVAVGKNGERYVGVTAKRQAVTNPANTIFSVKRLIGRRFSDAVVQNDKKLLPYEIREGSNGDV
;
A
#
# COMPACT_ATOMS: atom_id res chain seq x y z
N MET A 1 21.92 10.73 18.39
CA MET A 1 20.51 11.17 18.44
C MET A 1 19.64 10.27 17.58
N ALA A 2 18.49 9.94 18.11
CA ALA A 2 17.52 9.17 17.33
C ALA A 2 16.94 10.03 16.20
N LYS A 3 16.85 9.46 15.01
CA LYS A 3 16.18 10.11 13.88
C LYS A 3 14.73 9.63 13.81
N VAL A 4 13.84 10.52 13.42
CA VAL A 4 12.41 10.20 13.24
C VAL A 4 12.12 10.22 11.75
N LEU A 5 11.54 9.13 11.28
CA LEU A 5 11.06 9.01 9.90
C LEU A 5 9.57 9.33 9.88
N GLY A 6 9.20 10.35 9.11
CA GLY A 6 7.80 10.65 8.84
C GLY A 6 7.33 9.90 7.60
N ILE A 7 6.15 9.29 7.68
CA ILE A 7 5.57 8.59 6.55
C ILE A 7 4.17 9.12 6.29
N ASP A 8 3.93 9.56 5.07
CA ASP A 8 2.60 9.89 4.58
C ASP A 8 2.10 8.70 3.78
N LEU A 9 1.26 7.88 4.41
CA LEU A 9 0.71 6.68 3.79
C LEU A 9 -0.58 7.03 3.06
N GLY A 10 -0.45 7.40 1.79
CA GLY A 10 -1.61 7.74 0.96
C GLY A 10 -2.29 6.53 0.37
N THR A 11 -3.53 6.70 -0.07
CA THR A 11 -4.31 5.64 -0.72
C THR A 11 -3.64 5.17 -2.01
N THR A 12 -3.11 6.10 -2.78
CA THR A 12 -2.49 5.84 -4.09
C THR A 12 -0.97 5.87 -4.04
N ASN A 13 -0.41 6.87 -3.34
CA ASN A 13 1.03 7.05 -3.22
C ASN A 13 1.41 7.36 -1.79
N SER A 14 2.61 6.92 -1.41
CA SER A 14 3.19 7.18 -0.09
C SER A 14 4.45 8.03 -0.25
N ALA A 15 4.83 8.75 0.80
CA ALA A 15 6.05 9.52 0.84
C ALA A 15 6.68 9.41 2.22
N MET A 16 8.00 9.56 2.27
CA MET A 16 8.72 9.54 3.54
C MET A 16 9.67 10.73 3.63
N ALA A 17 9.86 11.22 4.83
CA ALA A 17 10.68 12.40 5.06
C ALA A 17 11.37 12.35 6.42
N VAL A 18 12.48 13.06 6.52
CA VAL A 18 13.19 13.29 7.76
C VAL A 18 13.43 14.78 7.93
N VAL A 19 13.68 15.21 9.14
CA VAL A 19 14.12 16.60 9.41
C VAL A 19 15.62 16.58 9.57
N GLU A 20 16.30 17.35 8.74
CA GLU A 20 17.76 17.55 8.80
C GLU A 20 18.05 19.03 8.97
N ILE A 21 18.85 19.36 10.00
CA ILE A 21 19.27 20.73 10.28
C ILE A 21 18.06 21.70 10.30
N GLY A 22 16.99 21.30 10.99
CA GLY A 22 15.77 22.10 11.09
C GLY A 22 14.92 22.17 9.81
N GLN A 23 15.29 21.46 8.75
CA GLN A 23 14.57 21.45 7.48
C GLN A 23 14.00 20.08 7.17
N PRO A 24 12.72 19.99 6.79
CA PRO A 24 12.17 18.71 6.32
C PRO A 24 12.75 18.37 4.95
N ARG A 25 13.08 17.10 4.76
CA ARG A 25 13.58 16.59 3.49
C ARG A 25 12.85 15.33 3.12
N VAL A 26 12.21 15.33 1.96
CA VAL A 26 11.57 14.14 1.39
C VAL A 26 12.66 13.22 0.85
N LEU A 27 12.59 11.95 1.25
CA LEU A 27 13.57 10.95 0.85
C LEU A 27 13.18 10.27 -0.46
N GLU A 28 14.19 9.88 -1.23
CA GLU A 28 14.00 9.06 -2.41
C GLU A 28 13.91 7.58 -2.01
N ASN A 29 13.12 6.82 -2.76
CA ASN A 29 13.05 5.37 -2.61
C ASN A 29 14.19 4.69 -3.40
N LYS A 30 14.22 3.37 -3.43
CA LYS A 30 15.23 2.60 -4.15
C LYS A 30 15.31 2.93 -5.65
N GLU A 31 14.20 3.35 -6.22
CA GLU A 31 14.09 3.70 -7.64
C GLU A 31 14.41 5.16 -7.91
N GLY A 32 14.83 5.91 -6.89
CA GLY A 32 15.16 7.33 -7.04
C GLY A 32 13.95 8.27 -7.09
N MET A 33 12.78 7.78 -6.71
CA MET A 33 11.54 8.57 -6.73
C MET A 33 11.20 9.06 -5.32
N ARG A 34 10.61 10.24 -5.24
CA ARG A 34 10.20 10.84 -3.96
C ARG A 34 8.84 10.37 -3.47
N THR A 35 8.07 9.75 -4.35
CA THR A 35 6.82 9.08 -3.98
C THR A 35 6.91 7.61 -4.35
N THR A 36 6.23 6.77 -3.58
CA THR A 36 6.19 5.33 -3.80
C THR A 36 4.73 4.94 -4.00
N PRO A 37 4.37 4.29 -5.09
CA PRO A 37 3.01 3.76 -5.23
C PRO A 37 2.65 2.89 -4.03
N SER A 38 1.46 3.10 -3.47
CA SER A 38 0.96 2.34 -2.32
C SER A 38 0.44 0.98 -2.79
N VAL A 39 1.35 0.18 -3.34
CA VAL A 39 1.09 -1.14 -3.93
C VAL A 39 2.11 -2.11 -3.41
N VAL A 40 1.65 -3.27 -2.97
CA VAL A 40 2.51 -4.38 -2.55
C VAL A 40 2.07 -5.65 -3.27
N ALA A 41 3.01 -6.53 -3.54
CA ALA A 41 2.70 -7.79 -4.22
C ALA A 41 3.58 -8.91 -3.70
N VAL A 42 3.06 -10.14 -3.85
CA VAL A 42 3.81 -11.35 -3.55
C VAL A 42 3.90 -12.16 -4.85
N GLY A 43 5.13 -12.44 -5.28
CA GLY A 43 5.38 -13.23 -6.48
C GLY A 43 5.20 -14.72 -6.25
N LYS A 44 5.31 -15.50 -7.31
CA LYS A 44 5.09 -16.96 -7.30
C LYS A 44 6.04 -17.70 -6.36
N ASN A 45 7.26 -17.21 -6.21
CA ASN A 45 8.29 -17.82 -5.36
C ASN A 45 8.38 -17.15 -3.98
N GLY A 46 7.36 -16.36 -3.60
CA GLY A 46 7.33 -15.68 -2.32
C GLY A 46 8.10 -14.36 -2.29
N GLU A 47 8.60 -13.86 -3.42
CA GLU A 47 9.24 -12.55 -3.48
C GLU A 47 8.24 -11.46 -3.16
N ARG A 48 8.69 -10.46 -2.41
CA ARG A 48 7.87 -9.30 -2.07
C ARG A 48 8.26 -8.11 -2.93
N TYR A 49 7.26 -7.47 -3.49
CA TYR A 49 7.44 -6.26 -4.29
C TYR A 49 6.70 -5.11 -3.63
N VAL A 50 7.30 -3.92 -3.67
CA VAL A 50 6.71 -2.70 -3.10
C VAL A 50 6.88 -1.57 -4.10
N GLY A 51 5.84 -0.77 -4.28
CA GLY A 51 5.89 0.42 -5.10
C GLY A 51 5.85 0.12 -6.60
N VAL A 52 6.72 0.76 -7.36
CA VAL A 52 6.75 0.65 -8.84
C VAL A 52 6.89 -0.79 -9.30
N THR A 53 7.77 -1.58 -8.66
CA THR A 53 7.97 -2.98 -9.05
C THR A 53 6.71 -3.81 -8.82
N ALA A 54 5.98 -3.55 -7.74
CA ALA A 54 4.69 -4.19 -7.50
C ALA A 54 3.65 -3.79 -8.55
N LYS A 55 3.59 -2.50 -8.85
CA LYS A 55 2.65 -1.96 -9.82
C LYS A 55 2.88 -2.51 -11.22
N ARG A 56 4.15 -2.64 -11.63
CA ARG A 56 4.51 -3.14 -12.97
C ARG A 56 4.07 -4.57 -13.22
N GLN A 57 4.16 -5.43 -12.21
CA GLN A 57 3.80 -6.84 -12.35
C GLN A 57 2.32 -7.12 -12.07
N ALA A 58 1.51 -6.10 -11.80
CA ALA A 58 0.09 -6.25 -11.49
C ALA A 58 -0.69 -6.93 -12.62
N VAL A 59 -0.33 -6.65 -13.87
CA VAL A 59 -0.99 -7.23 -15.04
C VAL A 59 -0.85 -8.75 -15.08
N THR A 60 0.31 -9.27 -14.68
CA THR A 60 0.59 -10.70 -14.70
C THR A 60 0.27 -11.41 -13.38
N ASN A 61 0.01 -10.64 -12.31
CA ASN A 61 -0.23 -11.18 -10.97
C ASN A 61 -1.32 -10.40 -10.23
N PRO A 62 -2.51 -10.25 -10.81
CA PRO A 62 -3.55 -9.38 -10.21
C PRO A 62 -4.06 -9.91 -8.86
N ALA A 63 -4.14 -11.21 -8.68
CA ALA A 63 -4.70 -11.81 -7.45
C ALA A 63 -3.83 -11.54 -6.21
N ASN A 64 -2.53 -11.33 -6.38
CA ASN A 64 -1.59 -11.12 -5.29
C ASN A 64 -0.92 -9.74 -5.34
N THR A 65 -1.54 -8.79 -6.03
CA THR A 65 -1.11 -7.40 -6.07
C THR A 65 -2.15 -6.55 -5.36
N ILE A 66 -1.77 -5.99 -4.22
CA ILE A 66 -2.69 -5.31 -3.31
C ILE A 66 -2.47 -3.81 -3.39
N PHE A 67 -3.55 -3.07 -3.64
CA PHE A 67 -3.55 -1.61 -3.74
C PHE A 67 -4.87 -1.06 -3.19
N SER A 68 -4.93 0.24 -2.95
CA SER A 68 -6.11 0.93 -2.40
C SER A 68 -6.59 0.36 -1.06
N VAL A 69 -5.67 -0.23 -0.29
CA VAL A 69 -5.98 -0.87 0.99
C VAL A 69 -6.53 0.13 2.00
N LYS A 70 -6.12 1.38 1.91
CA LYS A 70 -6.56 2.41 2.85
C LYS A 70 -8.08 2.63 2.82
N ARG A 71 -8.74 2.32 1.70
CA ARG A 71 -10.19 2.35 1.60
C ARG A 71 -10.87 1.31 2.48
N LEU A 72 -10.14 0.24 2.84
CA LEU A 72 -10.65 -0.90 3.59
C LEU A 72 -10.25 -0.86 5.07
N ILE A 73 -9.18 -0.13 5.40
CA ILE A 73 -8.67 -0.05 6.77
C ILE A 73 -9.73 0.53 7.70
N GLY A 74 -9.94 -0.14 8.84
CA GLY A 74 -10.89 0.30 9.86
C GLY A 74 -12.36 0.04 9.51
N ARG A 75 -12.62 -0.66 8.41
CA ARG A 75 -14.00 -0.96 7.99
C ARG A 75 -14.42 -2.36 8.41
N ARG A 76 -15.73 -2.51 8.58
CA ARG A 76 -16.33 -3.83 8.76
C ARG A 76 -16.59 -4.46 7.39
N PHE A 77 -16.48 -5.78 7.32
CA PHE A 77 -16.73 -6.50 6.08
C PHE A 77 -18.13 -6.22 5.51
N SER A 78 -19.12 -6.02 6.37
CA SER A 78 -20.50 -5.74 5.96
C SER A 78 -20.73 -4.33 5.44
N ASP A 79 -19.76 -3.42 5.55
CA ASP A 79 -19.92 -2.04 5.06
C ASP A 79 -20.16 -2.02 3.56
N ALA A 80 -21.03 -1.11 3.10
CA ALA A 80 -21.39 -0.99 1.69
C ALA A 80 -20.16 -0.72 0.80
N VAL A 81 -19.22 0.09 1.30
CA VAL A 81 -17.96 0.40 0.57
C VAL A 81 -17.16 -0.88 0.35
N VAL A 82 -17.04 -1.72 1.36
CA VAL A 82 -16.28 -2.98 1.29
C VAL A 82 -16.96 -3.94 0.31
N GLN A 83 -18.26 -4.11 0.40
CA GLN A 83 -19.02 -5.00 -0.48
C GLN A 83 -18.95 -4.55 -1.94
N ASN A 84 -18.94 -3.25 -2.17
CA ASN A 84 -18.80 -2.69 -3.51
C ASN A 84 -17.39 -2.90 -4.06
N ASP A 85 -16.36 -2.61 -3.25
CA ASP A 85 -14.96 -2.79 -3.63
C ASP A 85 -14.62 -4.27 -3.87
N LYS A 86 -15.23 -5.18 -3.12
CA LYS A 86 -15.05 -6.63 -3.32
C LYS A 86 -15.39 -7.07 -4.74
N LYS A 87 -16.35 -6.41 -5.37
CA LYS A 87 -16.75 -6.73 -6.73
C LYS A 87 -15.83 -6.13 -7.80
N LEU A 88 -15.11 -5.06 -7.44
CA LEU A 88 -14.32 -4.28 -8.39
C LEU A 88 -12.83 -4.62 -8.34
N LEU A 89 -12.33 -5.05 -7.18
CA LEU A 89 -10.90 -5.29 -6.99
C LEU A 89 -10.52 -6.70 -7.44
N PRO A 90 -9.34 -6.86 -8.05
CA PRO A 90 -8.89 -8.15 -8.57
C PRO A 90 -8.40 -9.12 -7.50
N TYR A 91 -8.13 -8.63 -6.30
CA TYR A 91 -7.71 -9.49 -5.18
C TYR A 91 -8.89 -9.81 -4.27
N GLU A 92 -8.74 -10.88 -3.52
CA GLU A 92 -9.80 -11.37 -2.63
C GLU A 92 -9.85 -10.56 -1.34
N ILE A 93 -11.08 -10.20 -0.93
CA ILE A 93 -11.36 -9.53 0.34
C ILE A 93 -12.19 -10.49 1.17
N ARG A 94 -11.73 -10.78 2.40
CA ARG A 94 -12.38 -11.71 3.30
C ARG A 94 -12.77 -11.06 4.62
N GLU A 95 -13.76 -11.65 5.27
CA GLU A 95 -14.15 -11.26 6.61
C GLU A 95 -13.24 -11.91 7.65
N GLY A 96 -12.72 -11.10 8.58
CA GLY A 96 -11.97 -11.59 9.72
C GLY A 96 -12.90 -12.19 10.78
N SER A 97 -12.30 -12.86 11.78
CA SER A 97 -13.05 -13.52 12.86
C SER A 97 -13.92 -12.57 13.69
N ASN A 98 -13.58 -11.28 13.73
CA ASN A 98 -14.30 -10.25 14.46
C ASN A 98 -15.25 -9.41 13.59
N GLY A 99 -15.44 -9.79 12.32
CA GLY A 99 -16.29 -9.07 11.38
C GLY A 99 -15.60 -7.91 10.66
N ASP A 100 -14.33 -7.69 10.90
CA ASP A 100 -13.54 -6.69 10.16
C ASP A 100 -13.03 -7.27 8.83
N VAL A 101 -12.63 -6.38 7.94
CA VAL A 101 -12.03 -6.77 6.66
C VAL A 101 -10.72 -7.49 6.89
#